data_637c0aa383067bf7ca1fc846fc245dff
#
_entry.id   637c0aa383067bf7ca1fc846fc245dff
#
_cell.length_a   1.000
_cell.length_b   1.000
_cell.length_c   1.000
_cell.angle_alpha   90.00
_cell.angle_beta   90.00
_cell.angle_gamma   90.00
#
_symmetry.space_group_name_H-M   'P 1'
#
loop_
_entity.id
_entity.type
_entity.pdbx_description
1 polymer ?
#
loop_
_entity_poly.entity_id
_entity_poly.type
_entity_poly.pdbx_seq_one_letter_code
_entity_poly.pdbx_strand_id
1 'polypeptide(L)'
;MQGVSATSLRKPAARAPWPGRVGRRIGVFCRIATALLVWGAAILPTAQADERSDELQDWRPPSPGAGSEFWYDVRITGVKDSALMDMLEGSSQLIALRPRPPQTLAGLQRRTQEDQERLRATLRSEGYYASSIDHEIDSSGRPIIVRLSVATGTQYRLAQYDVIYQGKTVPEQAERPTPTDLGYEIGMPARAPRIQESQRKLLRYLAEHGYPFAKVLDRKAVVDRATSSMAVALEVDSGPRGRFGPVTIEGLDRVEQDYVLNLLTWREGETYDIGKVAAARANLTGTGLFSSVVIEPGTELDAEGRLPIMLEVTESVHRSFGLGASYSTDVGVRGEIFWEHRNLLGRAEQLRLSGTAAEIEQSAQAGFRKPDFWRPGQALLSDGAIVRRNTDAFEEQSATGYLGLEIPLGPHWLTAAGLSTSYDVLKDDDGTQRLLLLGLPLTGERSTTDNRLNPTRGTRLSLSLTPYFGVGDESPTFVTTVAGGSAYISLDSDSRFVLAGRTRVGSALGELTDKIPANKRFYAGGGGSIRGYEFQSVGPLDASDDPLGGRSLLEVGAELRIRATESIGLVPFVDGGAVYDSSYPDFEEAFRWAAGLGIRYFAGFGPLRLDIALPLDKRKGVDDDFQLYVSFGQAF
;
A
#
# COMPACT_ATOMS: atom_id res chain seq x y z
N MET A 1 71.72 46.30 -14.12
CA MET A 1 71.39 46.66 -15.47
C MET A 1 70.47 45.62 -16.08
N GLN A 2 69.27 46.02 -16.45
CA GLN A 2 68.37 45.47 -17.45
C GLN A 2 67.84 44.08 -17.16
N GLY A 3 66.57 43.73 -17.19
CA GLY A 3 65.35 44.51 -17.59
C GLY A 3 64.15 43.64 -17.24
N VAL A 4 63.17 44.30 -16.70
CA VAL A 4 61.88 43.70 -16.34
C VAL A 4 61.06 43.54 -17.62
N SER A 5 60.52 42.32 -17.87
CA SER A 5 59.46 42.13 -18.88
C SER A 5 58.19 41.75 -18.18
N ALA A 6 57.21 42.62 -18.22
CA ALA A 6 55.87 42.44 -17.71
C ALA A 6 55.08 41.55 -18.66
N THR A 7 54.60 40.41 -18.16
CA THR A 7 53.63 39.55 -18.88
C THR A 7 52.23 39.90 -18.42
N SER A 8 51.44 40.39 -19.37
CA SER A 8 50.07 40.87 -19.21
C SER A 8 49.10 39.77 -18.71
N LEU A 9 48.45 40.05 -17.60
CA LEU A 9 47.28 39.36 -17.10
C LEU A 9 46.13 39.50 -18.14
N ARG A 10 45.77 38.41 -18.80
CA ARG A 10 44.52 38.31 -19.56
C ARG A 10 43.35 38.20 -18.56
N LYS A 11 42.46 39.17 -18.59
CA LYS A 11 41.15 39.12 -17.95
C LYS A 11 40.34 37.96 -18.54
N PRO A 12 39.62 37.16 -17.73
CA PRO A 12 38.67 36.21 -18.27
C PRO A 12 37.53 36.93 -18.99
N ALA A 13 37.11 36.37 -20.11
CA ALA A 13 36.03 36.89 -20.95
C ALA A 13 34.71 36.81 -20.16
N ALA A 14 34.03 37.96 -20.05
CA ALA A 14 32.68 38.02 -19.50
C ALA A 14 31.73 37.10 -20.29
N ARG A 15 31.06 36.18 -19.60
CA ARG A 15 29.96 35.39 -20.17
C ARG A 15 28.83 36.34 -20.54
N ALA A 16 28.29 36.20 -21.75
CA ALA A 16 27.11 36.93 -22.19
C ALA A 16 25.88 36.49 -21.34
N PRO A 17 25.03 37.45 -20.93
CA PRO A 17 23.80 37.09 -20.18
C PRO A 17 22.87 36.24 -21.07
N TRP A 18 22.36 35.17 -20.52
CA TRP A 18 21.37 34.31 -21.15
C TRP A 18 20.06 35.07 -21.33
N PRO A 19 19.38 35.01 -22.49
CA PRO A 19 18.09 35.65 -22.69
C PRO A 19 17.03 34.93 -21.84
N GLY A 20 16.23 35.72 -21.11
CA GLY A 20 15.16 35.25 -20.22
C GLY A 20 14.25 34.20 -20.85
N ARG A 21 14.16 33.07 -20.19
CA ARG A 21 13.52 31.81 -20.65
C ARG A 21 11.99 31.78 -20.58
N VAL A 22 11.32 32.81 -20.04
CA VAL A 22 9.90 32.72 -19.66
C VAL A 22 8.91 32.81 -20.84
N GLY A 23 9.28 33.43 -21.96
CA GLY A 23 8.30 33.77 -23.02
C GLY A 23 7.97 32.68 -24.05
N ARG A 24 8.77 31.61 -24.18
CA ARG A 24 8.60 30.63 -25.27
C ARG A 24 8.03 29.26 -24.87
N ARG A 25 7.97 28.91 -23.57
CA ARG A 25 7.56 27.59 -23.09
C ARG A 25 6.05 27.42 -22.94
N ILE A 26 5.26 28.46 -22.79
CA ILE A 26 3.80 28.40 -22.62
C ILE A 26 3.09 27.89 -23.90
N GLY A 27 3.62 28.19 -25.09
CA GLY A 27 3.00 27.80 -26.35
C GLY A 27 3.06 26.31 -26.71
N VAL A 28 4.03 25.57 -26.17
CA VAL A 28 4.19 24.11 -26.39
C VAL A 28 3.33 23.30 -25.43
N PHE A 29 3.09 23.85 -24.22
CA PHE A 29 2.34 23.18 -23.17
C PHE A 29 0.85 23.00 -23.52
N CYS A 30 0.22 23.97 -24.18
CA CYS A 30 -1.17 23.83 -24.63
C CYS A 30 -1.40 22.71 -25.66
N ARG A 31 -0.36 22.33 -26.41
CA ARG A 31 -0.48 21.26 -27.43
C ARG A 31 -0.19 19.86 -26.87
N ILE A 32 0.65 19.74 -25.83
CA ILE A 32 0.97 18.46 -25.18
C ILE A 32 -0.09 18.09 -24.15
N ALA A 33 -0.61 19.05 -23.38
CA ALA A 33 -1.71 18.80 -22.43
C ALA A 33 -3.00 18.38 -23.13
N THR A 34 -3.28 18.93 -24.32
CA THR A 34 -4.45 18.53 -25.12
C THR A 34 -4.29 17.13 -25.74
N ALA A 35 -3.07 16.72 -26.08
CA ALA A 35 -2.80 15.39 -26.63
C ALA A 35 -2.88 14.29 -25.55
N LEU A 36 -2.48 14.56 -24.31
CA LEU A 36 -2.59 13.60 -23.18
C LEU A 36 -4.04 13.45 -22.66
N LEU A 37 -4.88 14.48 -22.78
CA LEU A 37 -6.29 14.42 -22.42
C LEU A 37 -7.16 13.67 -23.45
N VAL A 38 -6.76 13.65 -24.73
CA VAL A 38 -7.53 13.00 -25.79
C VAL A 38 -7.22 11.50 -25.90
N TRP A 39 -6.05 11.03 -25.45
CA TRP A 39 -5.70 9.59 -25.47
C TRP A 39 -6.19 8.81 -24.24
N GLY A 40 -6.53 9.48 -23.14
CA GLY A 40 -7.08 8.84 -21.91
C GLY A 40 -8.57 8.47 -21.98
N ALA A 41 -9.30 8.90 -23.02
CA ALA A 41 -10.76 8.72 -23.10
C ALA A 41 -11.22 7.49 -23.89
N ALA A 42 -10.33 6.66 -24.44
CA ALA A 42 -10.71 5.64 -25.42
C ALA A 42 -10.66 4.18 -24.94
N ILE A 43 -10.31 3.87 -23.66
CA ILE A 43 -10.38 2.51 -23.12
C ILE A 43 -10.92 2.55 -21.69
N LEU A 44 -12.24 2.61 -21.55
CA LEU A 44 -12.94 2.26 -20.32
C LEU A 44 -13.80 1.01 -20.58
N PRO A 45 -13.47 -0.15 -20.00
CA PRO A 45 -14.49 -1.12 -19.69
C PRO A 45 -15.29 -0.55 -18.50
N THR A 46 -16.57 -0.34 -18.69
CA THR A 46 -17.52 -0.04 -17.64
C THR A 46 -17.52 -1.17 -16.60
N ALA A 47 -16.76 -1.01 -15.53
CA ALA A 47 -17.00 -1.76 -14.32
C ALA A 47 -18.24 -1.14 -13.68
N GLN A 48 -19.38 -1.79 -13.84
CA GLN A 48 -20.55 -1.57 -13.00
C GLN A 48 -20.20 -2.05 -11.60
N ALA A 49 -19.65 -1.17 -10.76
CA ALA A 49 -19.54 -1.37 -9.34
C ALA A 49 -20.90 -1.01 -8.70
N ASP A 50 -21.24 -1.81 -7.76
CA ASP A 50 -22.46 -1.93 -6.98
C ASP A 50 -23.00 -0.60 -6.42
N GLU A 51 -23.77 0.13 -7.21
CA GLU A 51 -24.54 1.32 -6.80
C GLU A 51 -25.80 0.97 -5.96
N ARG A 52 -25.90 -0.29 -5.48
CA ARG A 52 -27.15 -0.79 -4.89
C ARG A 52 -27.42 -0.40 -3.45
N SER A 53 -26.45 0.13 -2.70
CA SER A 53 -26.67 0.41 -1.27
C SER A 53 -27.20 1.82 -0.99
N ASP A 54 -26.84 2.82 -1.76
CA ASP A 54 -27.24 4.20 -1.50
C ASP A 54 -28.61 4.58 -2.10
N GLU A 55 -29.02 3.91 -3.19
CA GLU A 55 -30.36 4.15 -3.81
C GLU A 55 -31.54 3.71 -2.92
N LEU A 56 -31.32 2.83 -1.94
CA LEU A 56 -32.40 2.29 -1.10
C LEU A 56 -32.75 3.20 0.07
N GLN A 57 -31.85 4.07 0.53
CA GLN A 57 -32.10 4.97 1.68
C GLN A 57 -32.92 6.22 1.30
N ASP A 58 -32.86 6.69 0.06
CA ASP A 58 -33.56 7.92 -0.39
C ASP A 58 -34.73 7.63 -1.34
N TRP A 59 -35.20 6.37 -1.40
CA TRP A 59 -36.33 6.03 -2.25
C TRP A 59 -37.61 6.79 -1.85
N ARG A 60 -38.14 7.54 -2.76
CA ARG A 60 -39.47 8.21 -2.65
C ARG A 60 -40.42 7.62 -3.65
N PRO A 61 -41.69 7.35 -3.27
CA PRO A 61 -42.68 6.89 -4.22
C PRO A 61 -42.86 7.93 -5.34
N PRO A 62 -42.97 7.50 -6.60
CA PRO A 62 -43.25 8.43 -7.71
C PRO A 62 -44.56 9.18 -7.49
N SER A 63 -44.63 10.38 -8.07
CA SER A 63 -45.83 11.24 -7.99
C SER A 63 -47.09 10.50 -8.46
N PRO A 64 -48.26 10.78 -7.90
CA PRO A 64 -49.53 10.18 -8.33
C PRO A 64 -49.73 10.35 -9.84
N GLY A 65 -49.86 9.24 -10.58
CA GLY A 65 -50.04 9.21 -12.04
C GLY A 65 -49.01 8.39 -12.83
N ALA A 66 -47.92 7.92 -12.19
CA ALA A 66 -46.91 7.09 -12.83
C ALA A 66 -47.16 5.58 -12.61
N GLY A 67 -47.92 4.96 -13.46
CA GLY A 67 -47.78 3.59 -13.91
C GLY A 67 -48.22 2.42 -13.04
N SER A 68 -48.46 2.54 -11.72
CA SER A 68 -48.97 1.43 -10.91
C SER A 68 -49.85 1.90 -9.76
N GLU A 69 -51.02 1.31 -9.61
CA GLU A 69 -51.95 1.59 -8.49
C GLU A 69 -51.47 1.00 -7.14
N PHE A 70 -50.44 0.15 -7.14
CA PHE A 70 -50.00 -0.64 -5.98
C PHE A 70 -48.62 -0.25 -5.48
N TRP A 71 -48.19 1.01 -5.62
CA TRP A 71 -47.02 1.55 -4.94
C TRP A 71 -47.22 1.46 -3.42
N TYR A 72 -46.19 0.98 -2.71
CA TYR A 72 -46.27 0.77 -1.27
C TYR A 72 -44.98 1.25 -0.56
N ASP A 73 -45.16 1.59 0.69
CA ASP A 73 -44.07 1.85 1.64
C ASP A 73 -44.13 0.81 2.77
N VAL A 74 -42.96 0.53 3.42
CA VAL A 74 -42.84 -0.48 4.45
C VAL A 74 -42.38 0.18 5.73
N ARG A 75 -43.06 -0.13 6.84
CA ARG A 75 -42.69 0.33 8.17
C ARG A 75 -42.55 -0.86 9.10
N ILE A 76 -41.30 -1.12 9.54
CA ILE A 76 -40.98 -2.14 10.55
C ILE A 76 -40.96 -1.41 11.91
N THR A 77 -41.67 -1.94 12.89
CA THR A 77 -41.79 -1.34 14.23
C THR A 77 -41.59 -2.42 15.31
N GLY A 78 -41.34 -1.99 16.57
CA GLY A 78 -41.20 -2.89 17.72
C GLY A 78 -39.79 -3.38 18.00
N VAL A 79 -38.79 -3.02 17.19
CA VAL A 79 -37.39 -3.36 17.40
C VAL A 79 -36.67 -2.13 17.99
N LYS A 80 -35.97 -2.32 19.12
CA LYS A 80 -35.24 -1.25 19.82
C LYS A 80 -33.76 -1.18 19.47
N ASP A 81 -33.18 -2.31 19.07
CA ASP A 81 -31.78 -2.44 18.69
C ASP A 81 -31.63 -2.02 17.23
N SER A 82 -30.83 -0.97 16.96
CA SER A 82 -30.59 -0.44 15.62
C SER A 82 -29.92 -1.46 14.71
N ALA A 83 -28.93 -2.20 15.20
CA ALA A 83 -28.24 -3.21 14.40
C ALA A 83 -29.17 -4.36 13.99
N LEU A 84 -30.09 -4.76 14.85
CA LEU A 84 -31.13 -5.74 14.51
C LEU A 84 -32.14 -5.14 13.53
N MET A 85 -32.48 -3.87 13.64
CA MET A 85 -33.36 -3.18 12.69
C MET A 85 -32.72 -3.15 11.30
N ASP A 86 -31.45 -2.73 11.19
CA ASP A 86 -30.70 -2.70 9.93
C ASP A 86 -30.64 -4.09 9.26
N MET A 87 -30.44 -5.16 10.05
CA MET A 87 -30.47 -6.54 9.54
C MET A 87 -31.86 -6.96 9.03
N LEU A 88 -32.92 -6.56 9.70
CA LEU A 88 -34.29 -6.83 9.25
C LEU A 88 -34.61 -6.07 7.96
N GLU A 89 -34.27 -4.79 7.90
CA GLU A 89 -34.45 -3.96 6.71
C GLU A 89 -33.64 -4.50 5.54
N GLY A 90 -32.36 -4.86 5.76
CA GLY A 90 -31.49 -5.47 4.74
C GLY A 90 -31.95 -6.84 4.24
N SER A 91 -32.68 -7.59 5.07
CA SER A 91 -33.23 -8.91 4.69
C SER A 91 -34.62 -8.83 4.06
N SER A 92 -35.30 -7.68 4.15
CA SER A 92 -36.68 -7.50 3.66
C SER A 92 -36.77 -7.41 2.15
N GLN A 93 -37.45 -8.33 1.53
CA GLN A 93 -37.80 -8.24 0.10
C GLN A 93 -38.85 -7.17 -0.19
N LEU A 94 -39.73 -6.87 0.76
CA LEU A 94 -40.66 -5.76 0.60
C LEU A 94 -39.89 -4.44 0.39
N ILE A 95 -38.84 -4.22 1.19
CA ILE A 95 -37.99 -3.03 1.05
C ILE A 95 -37.20 -3.07 -0.26
N ALA A 96 -36.52 -4.17 -0.54
CA ALA A 96 -35.71 -4.32 -1.76
C ALA A 96 -36.51 -4.21 -3.07
N LEU A 97 -37.77 -4.60 -3.05
CA LEU A 97 -38.65 -4.60 -4.22
C LEU A 97 -39.62 -3.42 -4.26
N ARG A 98 -39.46 -2.37 -3.45
CA ARG A 98 -40.24 -1.12 -3.54
C ARG A 98 -40.25 -0.52 -4.96
N PRO A 99 -39.11 -0.47 -5.70
CA PRO A 99 -39.10 0.08 -7.05
C PRO A 99 -39.90 -0.75 -8.08
N ARG A 100 -40.26 -1.99 -7.72
CA ARG A 100 -41.00 -2.92 -8.58
C ARG A 100 -42.27 -3.40 -7.89
N PRO A 101 -43.33 -2.53 -7.78
CA PRO A 101 -44.55 -2.86 -7.07
C PRO A 101 -45.27 -4.03 -7.76
N PRO A 102 -46.04 -4.82 -7.01
CA PRO A 102 -46.86 -5.89 -7.58
C PRO A 102 -48.03 -5.31 -8.39
N GLN A 103 -48.56 -6.07 -9.32
CA GLN A 103 -49.67 -5.62 -10.19
C GLN A 103 -51.05 -5.71 -9.52
N THR A 104 -51.17 -6.40 -8.38
CA THR A 104 -52.40 -6.62 -7.65
C THR A 104 -52.23 -6.55 -6.15
N LEU A 105 -53.28 -6.19 -5.41
CA LEU A 105 -53.28 -6.22 -3.94
C LEU A 105 -53.00 -7.63 -3.39
N ALA A 106 -53.54 -8.66 -4.02
CA ALA A 106 -53.26 -10.06 -3.66
C ALA A 106 -51.78 -10.41 -3.83
N GLY A 107 -51.12 -9.83 -4.86
CA GLY A 107 -49.66 -9.95 -5.03
C GLY A 107 -48.87 -9.28 -3.89
N LEU A 108 -49.34 -8.11 -3.42
CA LEU A 108 -48.75 -7.44 -2.27
C LEU A 108 -48.95 -8.26 -0.97
N GLN A 109 -50.13 -8.78 -0.74
CA GLN A 109 -50.42 -9.65 0.42
C GLN A 109 -49.52 -10.88 0.45
N ARG A 110 -49.35 -11.58 -0.68
CA ARG A 110 -48.46 -12.74 -0.77
C ARG A 110 -47.01 -12.34 -0.50
N ARG A 111 -46.50 -11.28 -1.09
CA ARG A 111 -45.15 -10.75 -0.83
C ARG A 111 -44.97 -10.41 0.65
N THR A 112 -45.98 -9.84 1.30
CA THR A 112 -45.93 -9.52 2.74
C THR A 112 -45.82 -10.79 3.59
N GLN A 113 -46.56 -11.83 3.27
CA GLN A 113 -46.49 -13.11 3.98
C GLN A 113 -45.13 -13.81 3.80
N GLU A 114 -44.61 -13.81 2.58
CA GLU A 114 -43.28 -14.39 2.28
C GLU A 114 -42.18 -13.61 3.03
N ASP A 115 -42.29 -12.29 3.09
CA ASP A 115 -41.33 -11.43 3.80
C ASP A 115 -41.42 -11.62 5.31
N GLN A 116 -42.61 -11.76 5.86
CA GLN A 116 -42.84 -12.06 7.28
C GLN A 116 -42.13 -13.35 7.70
N GLU A 117 -42.16 -14.42 6.88
CA GLU A 117 -41.42 -15.65 7.18
C GLU A 117 -39.92 -15.47 7.08
N ARG A 118 -39.44 -14.65 6.13
CA ARG A 118 -38.04 -14.30 5.98
C ARG A 118 -37.52 -13.53 7.20
N LEU A 119 -38.24 -12.51 7.63
CA LEU A 119 -37.89 -11.72 8.82
C LEU A 119 -37.92 -12.59 10.09
N ARG A 120 -38.86 -13.54 10.21
CA ARG A 120 -38.84 -14.54 11.31
C ARG A 120 -37.59 -15.40 11.27
N ALA A 121 -37.14 -15.81 10.08
CA ALA A 121 -35.90 -16.59 9.95
C ALA A 121 -34.68 -15.74 10.37
N THR A 122 -34.63 -14.46 10.00
CA THR A 122 -33.60 -13.51 10.45
C THR A 122 -33.61 -13.37 11.96
N LEU A 123 -34.76 -13.16 12.59
CA LEU A 123 -34.88 -13.08 14.07
C LEU A 123 -34.42 -14.38 14.76
N ARG A 124 -34.79 -15.54 14.23
CA ARG A 124 -34.29 -16.81 14.76
C ARG A 124 -32.79 -16.97 14.61
N SER A 125 -32.21 -16.52 13.49
CA SER A 125 -30.75 -16.57 13.30
C SER A 125 -30.00 -15.70 14.32
N GLU A 126 -30.61 -14.63 14.78
CA GLU A 126 -30.09 -13.73 15.81
C GLU A 126 -30.44 -14.17 17.25
N GLY A 127 -31.06 -15.34 17.42
CA GLY A 127 -31.37 -15.92 18.73
C GLY A 127 -32.75 -15.56 19.28
N TYR A 128 -33.64 -14.95 18.50
CA TYR A 128 -34.99 -14.59 18.93
C TYR A 128 -36.03 -15.67 18.51
N TYR A 129 -36.01 -16.81 19.18
CA TYR A 129 -36.82 -17.96 18.77
C TYR A 129 -38.30 -17.84 19.15
N ALA A 130 -38.66 -16.98 20.11
CA ALA A 130 -40.04 -16.72 20.53
C ALA A 130 -40.64 -15.48 19.88
N SER A 131 -39.99 -14.95 18.83
CA SER A 131 -40.47 -13.74 18.14
C SER A 131 -41.77 -13.97 17.37
N SER A 132 -42.64 -12.96 17.35
CA SER A 132 -43.79 -12.89 16.46
C SER A 132 -43.73 -11.65 15.59
N ILE A 133 -44.30 -11.74 14.40
CA ILE A 133 -44.42 -10.61 13.47
C ILE A 133 -45.87 -10.59 12.99
N ASP A 134 -46.54 -9.48 13.23
CA ASP A 134 -47.86 -9.23 12.71
C ASP A 134 -47.77 -8.22 11.56
N HIS A 135 -48.69 -8.29 10.59
CA HIS A 135 -48.70 -7.36 9.48
C HIS A 135 -50.09 -6.73 9.27
N GLU A 136 -50.08 -5.49 8.84
CA GLU A 136 -51.26 -4.73 8.45
C GLU A 136 -50.97 -4.04 7.12
N ILE A 137 -51.93 -4.12 6.19
CA ILE A 137 -51.83 -3.46 4.89
C ILE A 137 -52.92 -2.38 4.81
N ASP A 138 -52.50 -1.14 4.96
CA ASP A 138 -53.39 0.01 4.85
C ASP A 138 -53.45 0.49 3.39
N SER A 139 -54.52 0.13 2.70
CA SER A 139 -54.76 0.48 1.31
C SER A 139 -55.64 1.72 1.13
N SER A 140 -55.98 2.45 2.18
CA SER A 140 -56.82 3.65 2.14
C SER A 140 -56.13 4.87 1.49
N GLY A 141 -54.79 4.87 1.51
CA GLY A 141 -53.93 5.93 0.95
C GLY A 141 -53.08 5.49 -0.24
N ARG A 142 -52.31 6.44 -0.76
CA ARG A 142 -51.27 6.20 -1.78
C ARG A 142 -49.98 6.95 -1.34
N PRO A 143 -48.84 6.27 -1.17
CA PRO A 143 -48.63 4.82 -1.33
C PRO A 143 -49.40 3.99 -0.30
N ILE A 144 -49.62 2.71 -0.61
CA ILE A 144 -50.13 1.71 0.35
C ILE A 144 -49.11 1.52 1.45
N ILE A 145 -49.51 1.51 2.72
CA ILE A 145 -48.58 1.34 3.84
C ILE A 145 -48.66 -0.13 4.32
N VAL A 146 -47.50 -0.83 4.26
CA VAL A 146 -47.33 -2.14 4.87
C VAL A 146 -46.65 -1.97 6.23
N ARG A 147 -47.37 -2.20 7.31
CA ARG A 147 -46.83 -2.16 8.67
C ARG A 147 -46.46 -3.57 9.11
N LEU A 148 -45.22 -3.77 9.55
CA LEU A 148 -44.73 -5.03 10.15
C LEU A 148 -44.42 -4.75 11.61
N SER A 149 -45.25 -5.25 12.51
CA SER A 149 -45.10 -5.11 13.95
C SER A 149 -44.34 -6.31 14.50
N VAL A 150 -43.10 -6.09 14.94
CA VAL A 150 -42.18 -7.14 15.42
C VAL A 150 -42.20 -7.15 16.94
N ALA A 151 -42.53 -8.30 17.53
CA ALA A 151 -42.30 -8.58 18.93
C ALA A 151 -41.11 -9.56 19.02
N THR A 152 -39.93 -9.06 19.38
CA THR A 152 -38.70 -9.87 19.38
C THR A 152 -38.72 -10.96 20.46
N GLY A 153 -39.36 -10.69 21.60
CA GLY A 153 -39.26 -11.54 22.78
C GLY A 153 -37.85 -11.52 23.40
N THR A 154 -37.56 -12.50 24.24
CA THR A 154 -36.27 -12.67 24.89
C THR A 154 -35.26 -13.29 23.91
N GLN A 155 -34.05 -12.73 23.86
CA GLN A 155 -32.94 -13.34 23.13
C GLN A 155 -32.42 -14.56 23.88
N TYR A 156 -32.41 -15.72 23.24
CA TYR A 156 -31.98 -16.97 23.80
C TYR A 156 -30.47 -17.02 23.96
N ARG A 157 -29.99 -17.71 25.00
CA ARG A 157 -28.57 -17.83 25.34
C ARG A 157 -28.09 -19.26 25.18
N LEU A 158 -26.82 -19.41 24.81
CA LEU A 158 -26.17 -20.72 24.71
C LEU A 158 -25.96 -21.29 26.12
N ALA A 159 -26.67 -22.39 26.44
CA ALA A 159 -26.55 -23.09 27.73
C ALA A 159 -25.53 -24.22 27.70
N GLN A 160 -25.38 -24.88 26.54
CA GLN A 160 -24.48 -26.01 26.35
C GLN A 160 -23.95 -26.06 24.93
N TYR A 161 -22.70 -26.44 24.79
CA TYR A 161 -22.06 -26.66 23.48
C TYR A 161 -21.13 -27.89 23.59
N ASP A 162 -21.56 -29.00 23.03
CA ASP A 162 -20.84 -30.27 23.11
C ASP A 162 -20.23 -30.63 21.76
N VAL A 163 -18.98 -31.08 21.77
CA VAL A 163 -18.32 -31.71 20.63
C VAL A 163 -18.19 -33.20 20.91
N ILE A 164 -18.94 -33.99 20.18
CA ILE A 164 -18.99 -35.45 20.32
C ILE A 164 -18.17 -36.06 19.20
N TYR A 165 -17.00 -36.57 19.53
CA TYR A 165 -16.11 -37.20 18.56
C TYR A 165 -16.59 -38.65 18.29
N GLN A 166 -16.73 -38.95 17.00
CA GLN A 166 -17.10 -40.29 16.50
C GLN A 166 -16.01 -40.79 15.53
N GLY A 167 -15.98 -42.10 15.27
CA GLY A 167 -15.04 -42.69 14.32
C GLY A 167 -13.94 -43.54 14.99
N LYS A 168 -13.02 -44.06 14.18
CA LYS A 168 -11.94 -44.96 14.63
C LYS A 168 -10.82 -44.25 15.36
N THR A 169 -10.60 -43.01 15.02
CA THR A 169 -9.54 -42.16 15.60
C THR A 169 -10.22 -40.98 16.31
N VAL A 170 -9.96 -40.84 17.59
CA VAL A 170 -10.49 -39.74 18.40
C VAL A 170 -9.29 -38.94 18.94
N PRO A 171 -9.24 -37.59 18.79
CA PRO A 171 -8.18 -36.79 19.35
C PRO A 171 -8.04 -37.01 20.86
N GLU A 172 -6.80 -37.04 21.34
CA GLU A 172 -6.52 -37.10 22.78
C GLU A 172 -7.11 -35.88 23.47
N GLN A 173 -7.43 -35.98 24.78
CA GLN A 173 -8.06 -34.88 25.51
C GLN A 173 -7.25 -33.59 25.45
N ALA A 174 -5.92 -33.68 25.46
CA ALA A 174 -5.00 -32.53 25.36
C ALA A 174 -4.96 -31.88 23.97
N GLU A 175 -5.40 -32.58 22.92
CA GLU A 175 -5.45 -32.10 21.54
C GLU A 175 -6.84 -31.56 21.15
N ARG A 176 -7.78 -31.51 22.08
CA ARG A 176 -9.14 -31.00 21.83
C ARG A 176 -9.19 -29.51 22.05
N PRO A 177 -9.83 -28.73 21.15
CA PRO A 177 -9.95 -27.31 21.31
C PRO A 177 -10.79 -26.95 22.53
N THR A 178 -10.39 -25.85 23.19
CA THR A 178 -11.14 -25.25 24.27
C THR A 178 -12.30 -24.38 23.74
N PRO A 179 -13.29 -24.02 24.58
CA PRO A 179 -14.31 -23.03 24.18
C PRO A 179 -13.73 -21.74 23.63
N THR A 180 -12.64 -21.25 24.20
CA THR A 180 -11.95 -20.04 23.75
C THR A 180 -11.37 -20.18 22.34
N ASP A 181 -10.77 -21.33 22.01
CA ASP A 181 -10.26 -21.61 20.67
C ASP A 181 -11.37 -21.62 19.62
N LEU A 182 -12.54 -22.09 20.01
CA LEU A 182 -13.74 -22.13 19.17
C LEU A 182 -14.50 -20.80 19.15
N GLY A 183 -14.16 -19.86 20.04
CA GLY A 183 -14.76 -18.52 20.11
C GLY A 183 -16.19 -18.51 20.59
N TYR A 184 -16.55 -19.43 21.50
CA TYR A 184 -17.84 -19.40 22.17
C TYR A 184 -17.68 -19.38 23.71
N GLU A 185 -18.71 -18.85 24.36
CA GLU A 185 -18.83 -18.85 25.81
C GLU A 185 -20.27 -19.28 26.19
N ILE A 186 -20.39 -20.06 27.26
CA ILE A 186 -21.71 -20.40 27.80
C ILE A 186 -22.35 -19.11 28.33
N GLY A 187 -23.63 -18.89 27.99
CA GLY A 187 -24.36 -17.66 28.31
C GLY A 187 -24.32 -16.58 27.21
N MET A 188 -23.49 -16.70 26.17
CA MET A 188 -23.55 -15.79 25.03
C MET A 188 -24.88 -15.90 24.28
N PRO A 189 -25.30 -14.84 23.51
CA PRO A 189 -26.46 -14.95 22.63
C PRO A 189 -26.35 -16.11 21.63
N ALA A 190 -27.40 -16.91 21.51
CA ALA A 190 -27.45 -18.11 20.67
C ALA A 190 -27.68 -17.75 19.18
N ARG A 191 -26.75 -17.01 18.59
CA ARG A 191 -26.78 -16.55 17.20
C ARG A 191 -26.27 -17.64 16.26
N ALA A 192 -27.04 -17.99 15.23
CA ALA A 192 -26.65 -19.01 14.26
C ALA A 192 -25.30 -18.72 13.55
N PRO A 193 -24.95 -17.48 13.14
CA PRO A 193 -23.65 -17.17 12.56
C PRO A 193 -22.47 -17.50 13.50
N ARG A 194 -22.61 -17.24 14.81
CA ARG A 194 -21.58 -17.55 15.81
C ARG A 194 -21.39 -19.06 16.00
N ILE A 195 -22.47 -19.82 16.02
CA ILE A 195 -22.42 -21.29 16.11
C ILE A 195 -21.75 -21.87 14.85
N GLN A 196 -22.08 -21.34 13.68
CA GLN A 196 -21.42 -21.76 12.43
C GLN A 196 -19.94 -21.37 12.39
N GLU A 197 -19.58 -20.22 12.92
CA GLU A 197 -18.18 -19.78 13.06
C GLU A 197 -17.40 -20.73 13.98
N SER A 198 -17.97 -21.08 15.14
CA SER A 198 -17.36 -22.05 16.07
C SER A 198 -17.16 -23.42 15.42
N GLN A 199 -18.11 -23.87 14.60
CA GLN A 199 -17.97 -25.10 13.82
C GLN A 199 -16.82 -25.00 12.79
N ARG A 200 -16.69 -23.87 12.07
CA ARG A 200 -15.57 -23.67 11.14
C ARG A 200 -14.23 -23.62 11.87
N LYS A 201 -14.18 -22.97 13.04
CA LYS A 201 -12.98 -22.93 13.89
C LYS A 201 -12.59 -24.32 14.38
N LEU A 202 -13.56 -25.15 14.76
CA LEU A 202 -13.32 -26.56 15.16
C LEU A 202 -12.66 -27.34 14.03
N LEU A 203 -13.19 -27.30 12.82
CA LEU A 203 -12.61 -28.01 11.68
C LEU A 203 -11.22 -27.50 11.31
N ARG A 204 -11.02 -26.18 11.38
CA ARG A 204 -9.71 -25.57 11.18
C ARG A 204 -8.72 -26.02 12.24
N TYR A 205 -9.11 -25.96 13.52
CA TYR A 205 -8.26 -26.40 14.63
C TYR A 205 -7.79 -27.85 14.44
N LEU A 206 -8.73 -28.75 14.12
CA LEU A 206 -8.41 -30.15 13.84
C LEU A 206 -7.45 -30.28 12.65
N ALA A 207 -7.66 -29.52 11.57
CA ALA A 207 -6.78 -29.53 10.41
C ALA A 207 -5.39 -28.92 10.70
N GLU A 208 -5.28 -28.00 11.66
CA GLU A 208 -4.00 -27.44 12.14
C GLU A 208 -3.26 -28.43 13.06
N HIS A 209 -3.95 -29.43 13.63
CA HIS A 209 -3.41 -30.41 14.59
C HIS A 209 -3.30 -31.84 14.03
N GLY A 210 -3.26 -31.98 12.71
CA GLY A 210 -3.00 -33.28 12.07
C GLY A 210 -4.23 -34.05 11.62
N TYR A 211 -5.42 -33.46 11.58
CA TYR A 211 -6.65 -34.13 11.15
C TYR A 211 -7.19 -33.51 9.86
N PRO A 212 -6.58 -33.80 8.68
CA PRO A 212 -6.94 -33.15 7.40
C PRO A 212 -8.35 -33.50 6.91
N PHE A 213 -8.92 -34.65 7.35
CA PHE A 213 -10.22 -35.15 6.90
C PHE A 213 -11.36 -34.92 7.90
N ALA A 214 -11.12 -34.07 8.91
CA ALA A 214 -12.12 -33.73 9.90
C ALA A 214 -13.40 -33.17 9.26
N LYS A 215 -14.55 -33.70 9.61
CA LYS A 215 -15.85 -33.26 9.12
C LYS A 215 -16.92 -33.33 10.21
N VAL A 216 -17.89 -32.44 10.13
CA VAL A 216 -19.08 -32.50 10.98
C VAL A 216 -20.08 -33.46 10.34
N LEU A 217 -20.46 -34.46 11.08
CA LEU A 217 -21.45 -35.48 10.67
C LEU A 217 -22.87 -34.96 10.87
N ASP A 218 -23.14 -34.35 12.03
CA ASP A 218 -24.44 -33.82 12.39
C ASP A 218 -24.30 -32.61 13.34
N ARG A 219 -25.28 -31.73 13.31
CA ARG A 219 -25.42 -30.60 14.22
C ARG A 219 -26.83 -30.55 14.77
N LYS A 220 -26.98 -30.84 16.04
CA LYS A 220 -28.25 -30.76 16.76
C LYS A 220 -28.27 -29.46 17.57
N ALA A 221 -29.25 -28.61 17.29
CA ALA A 221 -29.51 -27.40 18.10
C ALA A 221 -30.91 -27.56 18.72
N VAL A 222 -30.98 -27.67 20.02
CA VAL A 222 -32.19 -27.81 20.78
C VAL A 222 -32.50 -26.52 21.53
N VAL A 223 -33.68 -25.99 21.29
CA VAL A 223 -34.17 -24.74 21.89
C VAL A 223 -35.13 -25.08 23.03
N ASP A 224 -34.78 -24.64 24.25
CA ASP A 224 -35.67 -24.72 25.40
C ASP A 224 -36.41 -23.37 25.59
N ARG A 225 -37.73 -23.44 25.41
CA ARG A 225 -38.58 -22.26 25.53
C ARG A 225 -38.84 -21.84 26.99
N ALA A 226 -38.76 -22.78 27.92
CA ALA A 226 -39.04 -22.50 29.34
C ALA A 226 -37.90 -21.70 29.96
N THR A 227 -36.67 -22.00 29.58
CA THR A 227 -35.45 -21.34 30.10
C THR A 227 -34.90 -20.26 29.16
N SER A 228 -35.48 -20.10 27.97
CA SER A 228 -34.97 -19.22 26.90
C SER A 228 -33.51 -19.53 26.59
N SER A 229 -33.17 -20.80 26.47
CA SER A 229 -31.81 -21.26 26.24
C SER A 229 -31.71 -22.22 25.03
N MET A 230 -30.47 -22.42 24.57
CA MET A 230 -30.14 -23.33 23.48
C MET A 230 -29.00 -24.24 23.89
N ALA A 231 -29.13 -25.53 23.59
CA ALA A 231 -28.06 -26.50 23.63
C ALA A 231 -27.66 -26.91 22.21
N VAL A 232 -26.36 -26.95 21.95
CA VAL A 232 -25.78 -27.36 20.67
C VAL A 232 -24.91 -28.57 20.87
N ALA A 233 -25.11 -29.60 20.06
CA ALA A 233 -24.24 -30.77 19.98
C ALA A 233 -23.73 -30.93 18.54
N LEU A 234 -22.41 -30.98 18.37
CA LEU A 234 -21.74 -31.29 17.11
C LEU A 234 -21.24 -32.74 17.15
N GLU A 235 -21.69 -33.56 16.22
CA GLU A 235 -21.11 -34.87 15.98
C GLU A 235 -20.01 -34.74 14.93
N VAL A 236 -18.77 -35.09 15.28
CA VAL A 236 -17.57 -34.84 14.49
C VAL A 236 -16.81 -36.14 14.26
N ASP A 237 -16.49 -36.43 13.01
CA ASP A 237 -15.49 -37.42 12.64
C ASP A 237 -14.17 -36.70 12.38
N SER A 238 -13.16 -36.92 13.23
CA SER A 238 -11.85 -36.33 13.05
C SER A 238 -11.08 -36.93 11.86
N GLY A 239 -11.46 -38.13 11.44
CA GLY A 239 -10.66 -38.89 10.48
C GLY A 239 -9.30 -39.34 11.05
N PRO A 240 -8.47 -40.01 10.26
CA PRO A 240 -7.14 -40.41 10.65
C PRO A 240 -6.20 -39.21 10.81
N ARG A 241 -5.25 -39.30 11.75
CA ARG A 241 -4.17 -38.33 11.89
C ARG A 241 -3.17 -38.52 10.76
N GLY A 242 -2.87 -37.45 10.04
CA GLY A 242 -1.96 -37.41 8.88
C GLY A 242 -0.72 -36.61 9.13
N ARG A 243 0.30 -36.94 8.35
CA ARG A 243 1.55 -36.17 8.23
C ARG A 243 1.71 -35.67 6.80
N PHE A 244 2.51 -34.64 6.57
CA PHE A 244 2.83 -34.21 5.22
C PHE A 244 3.57 -35.32 4.47
N GLY A 245 3.08 -35.67 3.30
CA GLY A 245 3.67 -36.63 2.37
C GLY A 245 4.53 -35.95 1.29
N PRO A 246 4.87 -36.70 0.25
CA PRO A 246 5.60 -36.17 -0.89
C PRO A 246 4.82 -35.07 -1.59
N VAL A 247 5.56 -34.07 -2.10
CA VAL A 247 4.99 -32.95 -2.87
C VAL A 247 5.24 -33.18 -4.34
N THR A 248 4.17 -33.25 -5.13
CA THR A 248 4.25 -33.26 -6.61
C THR A 248 3.97 -31.85 -7.11
N ILE A 249 4.83 -31.33 -7.98
CA ILE A 249 4.71 -29.96 -8.52
C ILE A 249 4.42 -30.05 -10.02
N GLU A 250 3.38 -29.34 -10.46
CA GLU A 250 3.00 -29.24 -11.87
C GLU A 250 2.95 -27.75 -12.30
N GLY A 251 3.23 -27.50 -13.59
CA GLY A 251 3.13 -26.17 -14.20
C GLY A 251 4.38 -25.30 -14.11
N LEU A 252 5.54 -25.82 -13.68
CA LEU A 252 6.82 -25.13 -13.74
C LEU A 252 7.39 -25.15 -15.18
N ASP A 253 7.91 -24.01 -15.62
CA ASP A 253 8.61 -23.84 -16.92
C ASP A 253 10.04 -23.30 -16.71
N ARG A 254 10.18 -22.19 -16.00
CA ARG A 254 11.45 -21.46 -15.79
C ARG A 254 11.87 -21.33 -14.34
N VAL A 255 10.95 -21.56 -13.41
CA VAL A 255 11.26 -21.53 -11.99
C VAL A 255 11.81 -22.89 -11.58
N GLU A 256 12.94 -22.88 -10.88
CA GLU A 256 13.56 -24.11 -10.39
C GLU A 256 12.68 -24.80 -9.32
N GLN A 257 12.50 -26.11 -9.44
CA GLN A 257 11.71 -26.90 -8.50
C GLN A 257 12.25 -26.80 -7.05
N ASP A 258 13.58 -26.87 -6.89
CA ASP A 258 14.21 -26.75 -5.56
C ASP A 258 13.93 -25.40 -4.90
N TYR A 259 13.82 -24.33 -5.69
CA TYR A 259 13.45 -23.02 -5.15
C TYR A 259 12.02 -23.04 -4.61
N VAL A 260 11.08 -23.64 -5.34
CA VAL A 260 9.68 -23.78 -4.92
C VAL A 260 9.58 -24.61 -3.63
N LEU A 261 10.29 -25.73 -3.56
CA LEU A 261 10.33 -26.61 -2.39
C LEU A 261 10.87 -25.88 -1.15
N ASN A 262 11.86 -25.01 -1.31
CA ASN A 262 12.43 -24.22 -0.21
C ASN A 262 11.46 -23.14 0.33
N LEU A 263 10.44 -22.74 -0.42
CA LEU A 263 9.40 -21.80 0.02
C LEU A 263 8.27 -22.47 0.81
N LEU A 264 8.23 -23.81 0.81
CA LEU A 264 7.27 -24.54 1.62
C LEU A 264 7.60 -24.39 3.10
N THR A 265 6.56 -24.30 3.93
CA THR A 265 6.66 -24.05 5.37
C THR A 265 6.62 -25.33 6.20
N TRP A 266 6.68 -26.48 5.55
CA TRP A 266 6.72 -27.81 6.18
C TRP A 266 7.78 -28.69 5.51
N ARG A 267 8.09 -29.78 6.18
CA ARG A 267 8.91 -30.87 5.64
C ARG A 267 8.09 -32.16 5.58
N GLU A 268 8.43 -33.05 4.67
CA GLU A 268 7.85 -34.39 4.61
C GLU A 268 7.99 -35.10 5.96
N GLY A 269 6.92 -35.77 6.40
CA GLY A 269 6.85 -36.46 7.70
C GLY A 269 6.45 -35.60 8.89
N GLU A 270 6.42 -34.27 8.80
CA GLU A 270 5.88 -33.39 9.84
C GLU A 270 4.35 -33.60 9.96
N THR A 271 3.81 -33.37 11.16
CA THR A 271 2.35 -33.38 11.36
C THR A 271 1.66 -32.40 10.41
N TYR A 272 0.61 -32.84 9.75
CA TYR A 272 -0.17 -31.98 8.86
C TYR A 272 -0.72 -30.76 9.60
N ASP A 273 -0.66 -29.62 8.95
CA ASP A 273 -1.14 -28.34 9.46
C ASP A 273 -1.59 -27.46 8.28
N ILE A 274 -2.89 -27.20 8.19
CA ILE A 274 -3.46 -26.37 7.11
C ILE A 274 -2.98 -24.91 7.18
N GLY A 275 -2.58 -24.42 8.35
CA GLY A 275 -1.97 -23.09 8.51
C GLY A 275 -0.63 -23.00 7.79
N LYS A 276 0.19 -24.07 7.84
CA LYS A 276 1.43 -24.16 7.06
C LYS A 276 1.15 -24.16 5.55
N VAL A 277 0.10 -24.85 5.09
CA VAL A 277 -0.31 -24.85 3.68
C VAL A 277 -0.69 -23.43 3.24
N ALA A 278 -1.44 -22.70 4.06
CA ALA A 278 -1.81 -21.32 3.77
C ALA A 278 -0.59 -20.39 3.75
N ALA A 279 0.36 -20.58 4.67
CA ALA A 279 1.60 -19.80 4.71
C ALA A 279 2.49 -20.08 3.49
N ALA A 280 2.63 -21.34 3.06
CA ALA A 280 3.38 -21.69 1.85
C ALA A 280 2.75 -21.06 0.60
N ARG A 281 1.41 -21.09 0.49
CA ARG A 281 0.70 -20.40 -0.60
C ARG A 281 1.00 -18.90 -0.60
N ALA A 282 0.99 -18.27 0.57
CA ALA A 282 1.31 -16.85 0.70
C ALA A 282 2.76 -16.56 0.31
N ASN A 283 3.72 -17.40 0.72
CA ASN A 283 5.13 -17.27 0.32
C ASN A 283 5.29 -17.35 -1.21
N LEU A 284 4.74 -18.39 -1.83
CA LEU A 284 4.80 -18.59 -3.28
C LEU A 284 4.16 -17.43 -4.05
N THR A 285 2.95 -17.01 -3.65
CA THR A 285 2.28 -15.85 -4.25
C THR A 285 3.06 -14.56 -4.05
N GLY A 286 3.67 -14.39 -2.87
CA GLY A 286 4.48 -13.22 -2.50
C GLY A 286 5.75 -13.04 -3.34
N THR A 287 6.24 -14.08 -4.01
CA THR A 287 7.37 -13.97 -4.95
C THR A 287 7.02 -13.17 -6.21
N GLY A 288 5.74 -13.07 -6.58
CA GLY A 288 5.28 -12.49 -7.84
C GLY A 288 5.65 -13.31 -9.10
N LEU A 289 6.18 -14.54 -8.92
CA LEU A 289 6.53 -15.43 -10.04
C LEU A 289 5.35 -16.19 -10.59
N PHE A 290 4.26 -16.32 -9.82
CA PHE A 290 3.10 -17.13 -10.17
C PHE A 290 1.85 -16.27 -10.27
N SER A 291 1.07 -16.48 -11.31
CA SER A 291 -0.28 -15.92 -11.49
C SER A 291 -1.34 -16.75 -10.77
N SER A 292 -1.08 -18.06 -10.60
CA SER A 292 -1.91 -18.98 -9.84
C SER A 292 -1.05 -19.91 -9.00
N VAL A 293 -1.50 -20.19 -7.76
CA VAL A 293 -0.90 -21.18 -6.85
C VAL A 293 -2.03 -21.95 -6.19
N VAL A 294 -2.18 -23.21 -6.55
CA VAL A 294 -3.16 -24.13 -5.99
C VAL A 294 -2.41 -25.23 -5.24
N ILE A 295 -2.72 -25.41 -3.96
CA ILE A 295 -2.14 -26.47 -3.12
C ILE A 295 -3.30 -27.34 -2.69
N GLU A 296 -3.33 -28.57 -3.17
CA GLU A 296 -4.37 -29.53 -2.90
C GLU A 296 -3.82 -30.73 -2.12
N PRO A 297 -4.26 -30.92 -0.86
CA PRO A 297 -3.99 -32.13 -0.14
C PRO A 297 -4.70 -33.31 -0.80
N GLY A 298 -4.06 -34.47 -0.83
CA GLY A 298 -4.65 -35.70 -1.31
C GLY A 298 -5.92 -36.11 -0.53
N THR A 299 -6.72 -36.98 -1.10
CA THR A 299 -7.98 -37.43 -0.51
C THR A 299 -7.81 -38.59 0.47
N GLU A 300 -6.62 -39.22 0.49
CA GLU A 300 -6.31 -40.38 1.33
C GLU A 300 -4.86 -40.31 1.80
N LEU A 301 -4.58 -40.94 2.95
CA LEU A 301 -3.20 -41.12 3.42
C LEU A 301 -2.56 -42.30 2.69
N ASP A 302 -1.25 -42.22 2.48
CA ASP A 302 -0.45 -43.35 1.99
C ASP A 302 -0.31 -44.46 3.07
N ALA A 303 0.40 -45.53 2.72
CA ALA A 303 0.61 -46.67 3.61
C ALA A 303 1.39 -46.30 4.90
N GLU A 304 2.16 -45.21 4.84
CA GLU A 304 2.96 -44.67 5.94
C GLU A 304 2.22 -43.61 6.77
N GLY A 305 0.93 -43.35 6.47
CA GLY A 305 0.10 -42.35 7.15
C GLY A 305 0.43 -40.92 6.76
N ARG A 306 1.01 -40.68 5.56
CA ARG A 306 1.34 -39.39 5.02
C ARG A 306 0.31 -38.95 3.98
N LEU A 307 0.04 -37.66 3.93
CA LEU A 307 -0.89 -37.04 2.98
C LEU A 307 -0.10 -36.47 1.79
N PRO A 308 -0.18 -37.07 0.59
CA PRO A 308 0.43 -36.51 -0.60
C PRO A 308 -0.11 -35.09 -0.87
N ILE A 309 0.75 -34.19 -1.32
CA ILE A 309 0.36 -32.81 -1.64
C ILE A 309 0.60 -32.56 -3.14
N MET A 310 -0.43 -32.11 -3.83
CA MET A 310 -0.33 -31.61 -5.20
C MET A 310 -0.18 -30.09 -5.15
N LEU A 311 0.87 -29.58 -5.78
CA LEU A 311 1.11 -28.14 -5.98
C LEU A 311 1.03 -27.85 -7.47
N GLU A 312 -0.04 -27.22 -7.90
CA GLU A 312 -0.21 -26.74 -9.27
C GLU A 312 0.08 -25.23 -9.30
N VAL A 313 1.00 -24.81 -10.19
CA VAL A 313 1.35 -23.42 -10.37
C VAL A 313 1.21 -23.00 -11.82
N THR A 314 0.91 -21.72 -12.02
CA THR A 314 0.99 -21.09 -13.36
C THR A 314 1.98 -19.93 -13.25
N GLU A 315 3.07 -20.00 -13.98
CA GLU A 315 4.07 -18.93 -13.97
C GLU A 315 3.53 -17.63 -14.58
N SER A 316 3.87 -16.51 -13.96
CA SER A 316 3.63 -15.17 -14.51
C SER A 316 4.63 -14.84 -15.60
N VAL A 317 4.36 -13.84 -16.41
CA VAL A 317 5.36 -13.24 -17.30
C VAL A 317 6.46 -12.59 -16.46
N HIS A 318 7.70 -13.09 -16.57
CA HIS A 318 8.83 -12.66 -15.75
C HIS A 318 9.47 -11.34 -16.21
N ARG A 319 9.06 -10.80 -17.34
CA ARG A 319 9.61 -9.56 -17.91
C ARG A 319 8.57 -8.46 -17.87
N SER A 320 9.00 -7.29 -17.45
CA SER A 320 8.17 -6.07 -17.51
C SER A 320 8.98 -4.94 -18.11
N PHE A 321 8.27 -4.02 -18.73
CA PHE A 321 8.78 -2.82 -19.31
C PHE A 321 7.90 -1.66 -18.84
N GLY A 322 8.51 -0.55 -18.51
CA GLY A 322 7.76 0.63 -18.08
C GLY A 322 8.38 1.91 -18.60
N LEU A 323 7.53 2.91 -18.74
CA LEU A 323 7.85 4.28 -19.15
C LEU A 323 7.31 5.23 -18.09
N GLY A 324 8.10 6.24 -17.74
CA GLY A 324 7.70 7.33 -16.87
C GLY A 324 7.99 8.67 -17.54
N ALA A 325 7.16 9.67 -17.27
CA ALA A 325 7.40 11.03 -17.69
C ALA A 325 6.93 12.00 -16.60
N SER A 326 7.72 13.05 -16.36
CA SER A 326 7.35 14.14 -15.45
C SER A 326 7.84 15.48 -16.02
N TYR A 327 7.27 16.55 -15.51
CA TYR A 327 7.66 17.91 -15.83
C TYR A 327 7.58 18.78 -14.59
N SER A 328 8.56 19.64 -14.42
CA SER A 328 8.50 20.72 -13.44
C SER A 328 9.17 21.98 -14.02
N THR A 329 8.81 23.14 -13.49
CA THR A 329 9.35 24.41 -13.99
C THR A 329 10.82 24.56 -13.62
N ASP A 330 11.25 23.98 -12.52
CA ASP A 330 12.61 24.03 -12.00
C ASP A 330 13.59 23.05 -12.67
N VAL A 331 13.13 21.87 -13.11
CA VAL A 331 14.01 20.82 -13.66
C VAL A 331 13.77 20.54 -15.15
N GLY A 332 12.61 21.00 -15.67
CA GLY A 332 12.22 20.74 -17.05
C GLY A 332 11.56 19.37 -17.25
N VAL A 333 11.66 18.84 -18.46
CA VAL A 333 11.11 17.53 -18.83
C VAL A 333 12.04 16.41 -18.39
N ARG A 334 11.47 15.36 -17.77
CA ARG A 334 12.17 14.12 -17.42
C ARG A 334 11.42 12.92 -18.01
N GLY A 335 12.15 12.07 -18.70
CA GLY A 335 11.70 10.77 -19.17
C GLY A 335 12.47 9.66 -18.46
N GLU A 336 11.78 8.58 -18.13
CA GLU A 336 12.37 7.37 -17.58
C GLU A 336 11.87 6.16 -18.35
N ILE A 337 12.77 5.21 -18.59
CA ILE A 337 12.47 3.89 -19.19
C ILE A 337 13.08 2.84 -18.28
N PHE A 338 12.36 1.74 -18.05
CA PHE A 338 12.97 0.59 -17.39
C PHE A 338 12.53 -0.74 -18.03
N TRP A 339 13.41 -1.70 -17.89
CA TRP A 339 13.16 -3.10 -18.15
C TRP A 339 13.54 -3.92 -16.91
N GLU A 340 12.71 -4.89 -16.57
CA GLU A 340 12.91 -5.75 -15.41
C GLU A 340 12.71 -7.21 -15.80
N HIS A 341 13.56 -8.09 -15.29
CA HIS A 341 13.42 -9.54 -15.33
C HIS A 341 13.37 -10.06 -13.88
N ARG A 342 12.26 -10.71 -13.48
CA ARG A 342 12.01 -11.13 -12.10
C ARG A 342 12.46 -12.54 -11.76
N ASN A 343 12.95 -13.29 -12.71
CA ASN A 343 13.42 -14.67 -12.54
C ASN A 343 14.56 -14.96 -13.52
N LEU A 344 15.69 -14.26 -13.35
CA LEU A 344 16.77 -14.29 -14.32
C LEU A 344 17.44 -15.67 -14.43
N LEU A 345 17.66 -16.33 -13.29
CA LEU A 345 18.38 -17.60 -13.16
C LEU A 345 17.50 -18.75 -12.65
N GLY A 346 16.19 -18.53 -12.42
CA GLY A 346 15.24 -19.57 -11.98
C GLY A 346 14.88 -19.54 -10.49
N ARG A 347 15.47 -18.66 -9.69
CA ARG A 347 15.28 -18.56 -8.23
C ARG A 347 14.85 -17.17 -7.78
N ALA A 348 13.96 -16.53 -8.56
CA ALA A 348 13.46 -15.20 -8.32
C ALA A 348 14.55 -14.10 -8.34
N GLU A 349 15.69 -14.32 -8.99
CA GLU A 349 16.67 -13.27 -9.17
C GLU A 349 16.10 -12.19 -10.07
N GLN A 350 16.17 -10.95 -9.58
CA GLN A 350 15.66 -9.77 -10.28
C GLN A 350 16.82 -9.01 -10.90
N LEU A 351 16.68 -8.67 -12.16
CA LEU A 351 17.56 -7.73 -12.86
C LEU A 351 16.71 -6.59 -13.39
N ARG A 352 17.00 -5.38 -12.94
CA ARG A 352 16.36 -4.16 -13.43
C ARG A 352 17.39 -3.27 -14.12
N LEU A 353 17.09 -2.89 -15.35
CA LEU A 353 17.83 -1.88 -16.10
C LEU A 353 16.95 -0.65 -16.24
N SER A 354 17.46 0.52 -15.94
CA SER A 354 16.73 1.78 -16.11
C SER A 354 17.60 2.86 -16.72
N GLY A 355 16.97 3.76 -17.44
CA GLY A 355 17.58 4.95 -18.02
C GLY A 355 16.71 6.16 -17.78
N THR A 356 17.34 7.27 -17.37
CA THR A 356 16.69 8.56 -17.18
C THR A 356 17.31 9.58 -18.14
N ALA A 357 16.47 10.39 -18.76
CA ALA A 357 16.87 11.54 -19.55
C ALA A 357 16.06 12.75 -19.10
N ALA A 358 16.75 13.75 -18.54
CA ALA A 358 16.18 15.02 -18.12
C ALA A 358 17.10 16.16 -18.59
N GLU A 359 16.63 17.40 -18.47
CA GLU A 359 17.44 18.58 -18.86
C GLU A 359 18.72 18.65 -18.02
N ILE A 360 18.62 18.35 -16.72
CA ILE A 360 19.74 18.46 -15.78
C ILE A 360 20.42 17.11 -15.47
N GLU A 361 19.85 15.97 -15.87
CA GLU A 361 20.37 14.64 -15.53
C GLU A 361 20.17 13.64 -16.67
N GLN A 362 21.20 12.86 -16.94
CA GLN A 362 21.17 11.65 -17.76
C GLN A 362 21.80 10.53 -16.96
N SER A 363 21.08 9.41 -16.80
CA SER A 363 21.61 8.28 -16.05
C SER A 363 21.20 6.94 -16.65
N ALA A 364 22.06 5.95 -16.45
CA ALA A 364 21.75 4.55 -16.69
C ALA A 364 22.11 3.74 -15.45
N GLN A 365 21.24 2.83 -15.06
CA GLN A 365 21.38 2.04 -13.83
C GLN A 365 21.08 0.57 -14.12
N ALA A 366 21.80 -0.33 -13.43
CA ALA A 366 21.56 -1.75 -13.40
C ALA A 366 21.51 -2.21 -11.94
N GLY A 367 20.39 -2.80 -11.54
CA GLY A 367 20.19 -3.34 -10.19
C GLY A 367 19.93 -4.84 -10.26
N PHE A 368 20.63 -5.61 -9.47
CA PHE A 368 20.46 -7.05 -9.31
C PHE A 368 20.11 -7.38 -7.86
N ARG A 369 19.07 -8.19 -7.67
CA ARG A 369 18.64 -8.67 -6.37
C ARG A 369 18.45 -10.17 -6.40
N LYS A 370 19.17 -10.90 -5.53
CA LYS A 370 19.02 -12.35 -5.32
C LYS A 370 18.38 -12.60 -3.96
N PRO A 371 17.07 -12.93 -3.91
CA PRO A 371 16.40 -13.27 -2.66
C PRO A 371 16.93 -14.59 -2.07
N ASP A 372 16.63 -14.80 -0.80
CA ASP A 372 16.98 -16.01 -0.03
C ASP A 372 18.47 -16.39 -0.09
N PHE A 373 19.33 -15.36 -0.21
CA PHE A 373 20.77 -15.53 -0.22
C PHE A 373 21.29 -15.83 1.19
N TRP A 374 21.97 -16.96 1.37
CA TRP A 374 22.44 -17.59 2.61
C TRP A 374 21.31 -18.03 3.56
N ARG A 375 20.29 -17.23 3.80
CA ARG A 375 19.17 -17.54 4.69
C ARG A 375 17.86 -17.07 4.08
N PRO A 376 16.74 -17.76 4.36
CA PRO A 376 15.43 -17.32 3.94
C PRO A 376 15.16 -15.86 4.38
N GLY A 377 14.63 -15.06 3.46
CA GLY A 377 14.30 -13.65 3.65
C GLY A 377 15.47 -12.68 3.50
N GLN A 378 16.74 -13.11 3.48
CA GLN A 378 17.89 -12.26 3.16
C GLN A 378 18.04 -12.11 1.66
N ALA A 379 18.50 -10.95 1.19
CA ALA A 379 18.80 -10.78 -0.24
C ALA A 379 20.20 -10.20 -0.47
N LEU A 380 20.88 -10.70 -1.49
CA LEU A 380 22.07 -10.06 -2.02
C LEU A 380 21.62 -8.97 -2.99
N LEU A 381 22.18 -7.77 -2.81
CA LEU A 381 21.96 -6.61 -3.67
C LEU A 381 23.26 -6.28 -4.40
N SER A 382 23.17 -5.96 -5.67
CA SER A 382 24.28 -5.40 -6.44
C SER A 382 23.74 -4.36 -7.42
N ASP A 383 24.22 -3.14 -7.29
CA ASP A 383 23.75 -2.01 -8.11
C ASP A 383 24.96 -1.33 -8.79
N GLY A 384 24.75 -0.84 -9.98
CA GLY A 384 25.69 -0.01 -10.71
C GLY A 384 24.98 1.11 -11.43
N ALA A 385 25.57 2.30 -11.44
CA ALA A 385 25.02 3.43 -12.17
C ALA A 385 26.11 4.29 -12.80
N ILE A 386 25.78 4.89 -13.93
CA ILE A 386 26.52 5.98 -14.54
C ILE A 386 25.60 7.20 -14.61
N VAL A 387 26.11 8.35 -14.18
CA VAL A 387 25.33 9.58 -14.06
C VAL A 387 26.11 10.71 -14.71
N ARG A 388 25.42 11.50 -15.52
CA ARG A 388 25.87 12.83 -15.92
C ARG A 388 24.82 13.83 -15.46
N ARG A 389 25.23 14.77 -14.63
CA ARG A 389 24.36 15.81 -14.09
C ARG A 389 24.99 17.17 -14.30
N ASN A 390 24.16 18.15 -14.64
CA ASN A 390 24.54 19.52 -14.78
C ASN A 390 23.49 20.40 -14.10
N THR A 391 23.85 20.95 -12.95
CA THR A 391 23.02 21.85 -12.14
C THR A 391 23.74 23.18 -11.97
N ASP A 392 23.07 24.15 -11.40
CA ASP A 392 23.71 25.44 -11.08
C ASP A 392 24.78 25.28 -9.98
N ALA A 393 24.66 24.25 -9.12
CA ALA A 393 25.63 23.92 -8.06
C ALA A 393 26.92 23.28 -8.58
N PHE A 394 26.84 22.36 -9.58
CA PHE A 394 28.00 21.61 -10.11
C PHE A 394 27.66 20.83 -11.39
N GLU A 395 28.72 20.51 -12.15
CA GLU A 395 28.69 19.51 -13.21
C GLU A 395 29.26 18.18 -12.66
N GLU A 396 28.56 17.06 -12.89
CA GLU A 396 28.97 15.72 -12.41
C GLU A 396 29.03 14.72 -13.56
N GLN A 397 30.09 13.91 -13.56
CA GLN A 397 30.13 12.63 -14.27
C GLN A 397 30.60 11.59 -13.27
N SER A 398 29.75 10.63 -12.97
CA SER A 398 30.06 9.62 -11.96
C SER A 398 29.73 8.20 -12.42
N ALA A 399 30.49 7.24 -11.91
CA ALA A 399 30.23 5.82 -11.99
C ALA A 399 30.21 5.23 -10.58
N THR A 400 29.12 4.59 -10.22
CA THR A 400 28.94 4.02 -8.87
C THR A 400 28.71 2.52 -8.92
N GLY A 401 29.18 1.83 -7.90
CA GLY A 401 28.92 0.41 -7.68
C GLY A 401 28.53 0.18 -6.21
N TYR A 402 27.63 -0.76 -5.99
CA TYR A 402 27.22 -1.21 -4.66
C TYR A 402 27.09 -2.72 -4.61
N LEU A 403 27.51 -3.32 -3.50
CA LEU A 403 27.31 -4.73 -3.17
C LEU A 403 26.94 -4.84 -1.69
N GLY A 404 25.80 -5.44 -1.39
CA GLY A 404 25.32 -5.50 0.00
C GLY A 404 24.35 -6.62 0.26
N LEU A 405 24.00 -6.75 1.53
CA LEU A 405 23.01 -7.69 2.03
C LEU A 405 21.82 -6.91 2.61
N GLU A 406 20.65 -7.30 2.19
CA GLU A 406 19.37 -6.87 2.75
C GLU A 406 18.87 -7.91 3.73
N ILE A 407 18.49 -7.49 4.94
CA ILE A 407 18.11 -8.36 6.05
C ILE A 407 16.84 -7.81 6.69
N PRO A 408 15.71 -8.53 6.60
CA PRO A 408 14.51 -8.16 7.34
C PRO A 408 14.67 -8.45 8.82
N LEU A 409 14.35 -7.48 9.67
CA LEU A 409 14.34 -7.60 11.12
C LEU A 409 12.89 -7.54 11.64
N GLY A 410 12.21 -8.68 11.58
CA GLY A 410 10.78 -8.79 11.89
C GLY A 410 9.86 -8.23 10.79
N PRO A 411 8.55 -8.03 11.09
CA PRO A 411 7.55 -7.77 10.06
C PRO A 411 7.60 -6.35 9.46
N HIS A 412 8.26 -5.41 10.13
CA HIS A 412 8.19 -3.99 9.76
C HIS A 412 9.55 -3.36 9.44
N TRP A 413 10.65 -4.01 9.78
CA TRP A 413 11.99 -3.49 9.58
C TRP A 413 12.69 -4.17 8.41
N LEU A 414 13.26 -3.37 7.54
CA LEU A 414 14.16 -3.80 6.48
C LEU A 414 15.50 -3.07 6.66
N THR A 415 16.58 -3.82 6.75
CA THR A 415 17.92 -3.26 6.93
C THR A 415 18.83 -3.73 5.82
N ALA A 416 19.82 -2.91 5.44
CA ALA A 416 20.86 -3.35 4.52
C ALA A 416 22.21 -2.80 4.95
N ALA A 417 23.25 -3.56 4.64
CA ALA A 417 24.65 -3.19 4.84
C ALA A 417 25.48 -3.65 3.64
N GLY A 418 26.45 -2.84 3.23
CA GLY A 418 27.24 -3.18 2.05
C GLY A 418 28.50 -2.35 1.88
N LEU A 419 29.11 -2.53 0.72
CA LEU A 419 30.23 -1.77 0.20
C LEU A 419 29.75 -0.95 -0.99
N SER A 420 30.13 0.30 -1.08
CA SER A 420 29.95 1.13 -2.26
C SER A 420 31.27 1.68 -2.76
N THR A 421 31.33 1.95 -4.04
CA THR A 421 32.44 2.68 -4.66
C THR A 421 31.86 3.71 -5.61
N SER A 422 32.47 4.88 -5.67
CA SER A 422 32.15 5.89 -6.69
C SER A 422 33.43 6.49 -7.26
N TYR A 423 33.46 6.63 -8.56
CA TYR A 423 34.43 7.45 -9.27
C TYR A 423 33.70 8.69 -9.77
N ASP A 424 34.04 9.84 -9.21
CA ASP A 424 33.36 11.11 -9.44
C ASP A 424 34.32 12.10 -10.12
N VAL A 425 33.88 12.68 -11.24
CA VAL A 425 34.48 13.85 -11.87
C VAL A 425 33.52 15.02 -11.67
N LEU A 426 33.87 15.92 -10.79
CA LEU A 426 33.06 17.06 -10.39
C LEU A 426 33.73 18.35 -10.90
N LYS A 427 32.93 19.27 -11.40
CA LYS A 427 33.37 20.59 -11.76
C LYS A 427 32.42 21.60 -11.14
N ASP A 428 32.98 22.48 -10.32
CA ASP A 428 32.36 23.63 -9.69
C ASP A 428 33.20 24.89 -9.94
N ASP A 429 32.91 25.97 -9.25
CA ASP A 429 33.65 27.24 -9.41
C ASP A 429 35.08 27.14 -8.91
N ASP A 430 35.40 26.25 -7.99
CA ASP A 430 36.75 25.98 -7.47
C ASP A 430 37.61 25.14 -8.44
N GLY A 431 37.00 24.53 -9.47
CA GLY A 431 37.72 23.82 -10.53
C GLY A 431 37.18 22.40 -10.80
N THR A 432 38.04 21.51 -11.25
CA THR A 432 37.69 20.13 -11.57
C THR A 432 38.39 19.16 -10.60
N GLN A 433 37.59 18.42 -9.86
CA GLN A 433 38.05 17.39 -8.94
C GLN A 433 37.78 15.98 -9.53
N ARG A 434 38.69 15.04 -9.28
CA ARG A 434 38.51 13.60 -9.62
C ARG A 434 38.75 12.79 -8.36
N LEU A 435 37.71 12.08 -7.94
CA LEU A 435 37.69 11.40 -6.65
C LEU A 435 37.31 9.93 -6.84
N LEU A 436 38.00 9.06 -6.12
CA LEU A 436 37.58 7.69 -5.90
C LEU A 436 37.18 7.55 -4.44
N LEU A 437 35.91 7.24 -4.16
CA LEU A 437 35.39 7.07 -2.81
C LEU A 437 34.98 5.63 -2.59
N LEU A 438 35.37 5.09 -1.44
CA LEU A 438 34.85 3.83 -0.91
C LEU A 438 33.87 4.15 0.21
N GLY A 439 32.70 3.52 0.22
CA GLY A 439 31.68 3.75 1.23
C GLY A 439 31.24 2.45 1.90
N LEU A 440 30.77 2.57 3.13
CA LEU A 440 30.16 1.50 3.92
C LEU A 440 28.71 1.88 4.28
N PRO A 441 27.76 1.85 3.31
CA PRO A 441 26.37 2.23 3.57
C PRO A 441 25.68 1.21 4.49
N LEU A 442 25.06 1.75 5.54
CA LEU A 442 24.18 1.07 6.48
C LEU A 442 22.81 1.73 6.38
N THR A 443 21.79 0.96 6.09
CA THR A 443 20.42 1.50 5.97
C THR A 443 19.44 0.71 6.82
N GLY A 444 18.41 1.40 7.28
CA GLY A 444 17.28 0.80 7.97
C GLY A 444 16.00 1.52 7.63
N GLU A 445 14.97 0.79 7.27
CA GLU A 445 13.63 1.30 7.04
C GLU A 445 12.65 0.55 7.93
N ARG A 446 11.74 1.31 8.58
CA ARG A 446 10.58 0.77 9.27
C ARG A 446 9.33 1.30 8.62
N SER A 447 8.46 0.41 8.20
CA SER A 447 7.17 0.81 7.61
C SER A 447 6.02 0.08 8.29
N THR A 448 5.00 0.86 8.67
CA THR A 448 3.71 0.37 9.17
C THR A 448 2.55 0.90 8.32
N THR A 449 2.86 1.44 7.13
CA THR A 449 1.86 2.03 6.25
C THR A 449 0.96 0.94 5.64
N ASP A 450 -0.32 1.25 5.53
CA ASP A 450 -1.35 0.41 4.92
C ASP A 450 -1.17 0.22 3.41
N ASN A 451 -0.62 1.22 2.72
CA ASN A 451 -0.33 1.18 1.29
C ASN A 451 1.00 1.90 0.99
N ARG A 452 1.81 1.35 0.07
CA ARG A 452 3.12 1.93 -0.26
C ARG A 452 3.01 3.14 -1.20
N LEU A 453 2.05 3.15 -2.11
CA LEU A 453 1.90 4.19 -3.14
C LEU A 453 0.97 5.32 -2.72
N ASN A 454 -0.06 5.02 -1.92
CA ASN A 454 -1.02 6.00 -1.42
C ASN A 454 -1.37 5.68 0.03
N PRO A 455 -0.45 5.92 0.98
CA PRO A 455 -0.67 5.61 2.38
C PRO A 455 -1.74 6.53 2.99
N THR A 456 -2.64 5.93 3.77
CA THR A 456 -3.69 6.63 4.52
C THR A 456 -3.49 6.56 6.02
N ARG A 457 -2.75 5.55 6.50
CA ARG A 457 -2.45 5.32 7.93
C ARG A 457 -1.06 4.73 8.10
N GLY A 458 -0.49 4.96 9.29
CA GLY A 458 0.79 4.39 9.67
C GLY A 458 1.97 5.34 9.54
N THR A 459 3.16 4.81 9.70
CA THR A 459 4.41 5.57 9.69
C THR A 459 5.47 4.89 8.83
N ARG A 460 6.35 5.68 8.24
CA ARG A 460 7.60 5.22 7.63
C ARG A 460 8.75 5.99 8.26
N LEU A 461 9.77 5.27 8.72
CA LEU A 461 11.00 5.82 9.24
C LEU A 461 12.16 5.26 8.44
N SER A 462 13.14 6.07 8.10
CA SER A 462 14.35 5.66 7.39
C SER A 462 15.58 6.24 8.06
N LEU A 463 16.65 5.48 8.07
CA LEU A 463 17.98 5.91 8.49
C LEU A 463 18.99 5.38 7.48
N SER A 464 19.87 6.25 7.01
CA SER A 464 21.02 5.91 6.19
C SER A 464 22.27 6.51 6.83
N LEU A 465 23.30 5.71 7.04
CA LEU A 465 24.60 6.12 7.55
C LEU A 465 25.66 5.57 6.59
N THR A 466 26.50 6.44 6.05
CA THR A 466 27.55 6.03 5.11
C THR A 466 28.86 6.71 5.44
N PRO A 467 29.82 6.00 6.07
CA PRO A 467 31.20 6.42 6.07
C PRO A 467 31.79 6.37 4.66
N TYR A 468 32.48 7.42 4.26
CA TYR A 468 33.21 7.52 2.99
C TYR A 468 34.69 7.68 3.27
N PHE A 469 35.49 6.98 2.49
CA PHE A 469 36.94 7.00 2.51
C PHE A 469 37.43 7.34 1.09
N GLY A 470 38.05 8.49 0.93
CA GLY A 470 38.68 8.84 -0.33
C GLY A 470 39.99 8.07 -0.54
N VAL A 471 40.29 7.74 -1.78
CA VAL A 471 41.50 7.01 -2.18
C VAL A 471 42.47 7.98 -2.84
N GLY A 472 43.67 8.12 -2.29
CA GLY A 472 44.73 9.02 -2.75
C GLY A 472 45.08 10.09 -1.72
N ASP A 473 46.18 10.82 -1.99
CA ASP A 473 46.62 11.91 -1.15
C ASP A 473 45.61 13.07 -1.17
N GLU A 474 45.35 13.67 -0.01
CA GLU A 474 44.36 14.76 0.19
C GLU A 474 42.88 14.39 -0.11
N SER A 475 42.57 13.08 -0.21
CA SER A 475 41.19 12.63 -0.42
C SER A 475 40.35 12.70 0.86
N PRO A 476 39.07 13.16 0.78
CA PRO A 476 38.25 13.41 1.96
C PRO A 476 37.81 12.12 2.66
N THR A 477 37.72 12.19 3.99
CA THR A 477 37.12 11.13 4.83
C THR A 477 36.02 11.73 5.67
N PHE A 478 34.78 11.30 5.43
CA PHE A 478 33.61 11.86 6.08
C PHE A 478 32.50 10.82 6.23
N VAL A 479 31.53 11.15 7.06
CA VAL A 479 30.34 10.30 7.28
C VAL A 479 29.10 11.10 6.96
N THR A 480 28.25 10.60 6.08
CA THR A 480 26.92 11.14 5.88
C THR A 480 25.88 10.36 6.65
N THR A 481 24.96 11.05 7.28
CA THR A 481 23.80 10.48 7.96
C THR A 481 22.55 11.18 7.47
N VAL A 482 21.54 10.41 7.07
CA VAL A 482 20.21 10.93 6.70
C VAL A 482 19.16 10.16 7.47
N ALA A 483 18.36 10.87 8.23
CA ALA A 483 17.17 10.34 8.90
C ALA A 483 15.92 10.93 8.27
N GLY A 484 14.96 10.09 7.94
CA GLY A 484 13.66 10.48 7.37
C GLY A 484 12.50 9.90 8.17
N GLY A 485 11.41 10.64 8.23
CA GLY A 485 10.16 10.17 8.83
C GLY A 485 8.95 10.70 8.10
N SER A 486 7.94 9.85 7.91
CA SER A 486 6.61 10.29 7.48
C SER A 486 5.53 9.59 8.30
N ALA A 487 4.42 10.29 8.50
CA ALA A 487 3.27 9.81 9.26
C ALA A 487 1.97 10.16 8.52
N TYR A 488 1.00 9.25 8.59
CA TYR A 488 -0.29 9.36 7.91
C TYR A 488 -1.40 9.05 8.89
N ILE A 489 -2.39 9.93 8.96
CA ILE A 489 -3.53 9.82 9.86
C ILE A 489 -4.80 10.06 9.05
N SER A 490 -5.62 9.03 8.91
CA SER A 490 -6.98 9.17 8.39
C SER A 490 -7.85 9.84 9.44
N LEU A 491 -8.52 10.91 9.08
CA LEU A 491 -9.38 11.70 9.97
C LEU A 491 -10.82 11.18 9.97
N ASP A 492 -11.16 10.28 9.05
CA ASP A 492 -12.48 9.66 8.90
C ASP A 492 -12.37 8.15 8.61
N SER A 493 -13.49 7.42 8.71
CA SER A 493 -13.55 5.96 8.46
C SER A 493 -13.18 5.59 7.02
N ASP A 494 -13.55 6.41 6.07
CA ASP A 494 -13.45 6.14 4.63
C ASP A 494 -12.16 6.66 4.01
N SER A 495 -11.28 7.25 4.86
CA SER A 495 -10.01 7.85 4.45
C SER A 495 -10.16 8.91 3.34
N ARG A 496 -11.25 9.67 3.39
CA ARG A 496 -11.48 10.82 2.50
C ARG A 496 -10.63 12.02 2.88
N PHE A 497 -10.28 12.12 4.17
CA PHE A 497 -9.40 13.16 4.71
C PHE A 497 -8.20 12.49 5.38
N VAL A 498 -7.00 12.70 4.83
CA VAL A 498 -5.76 12.15 5.38
C VAL A 498 -4.78 13.28 5.65
N LEU A 499 -4.37 13.41 6.91
CA LEU A 499 -3.27 14.28 7.29
C LEU A 499 -1.96 13.52 7.12
N ALA A 500 -1.03 14.07 6.32
CA ALA A 500 0.29 13.51 6.09
C ALA A 500 1.37 14.51 6.49
N GLY A 501 2.40 14.05 7.19
CA GLY A 501 3.55 14.85 7.58
C GLY A 501 4.85 14.15 7.24
N ARG A 502 5.89 14.91 6.92
CA ARG A 502 7.24 14.40 6.69
C ARG A 502 8.28 15.25 7.38
N THR A 503 9.40 14.66 7.70
CA THR A 503 10.63 15.33 8.09
C THR A 503 11.83 14.61 7.51
N ARG A 504 12.90 15.34 7.21
CA ARG A 504 14.19 14.82 6.79
C ARG A 504 15.29 15.63 7.45
N VAL A 505 16.25 14.93 8.04
CA VAL A 505 17.44 15.53 8.68
C VAL A 505 18.67 14.89 8.06
N GLY A 506 19.59 15.71 7.62
CA GLY A 506 20.87 15.31 7.07
C GLY A 506 22.04 15.85 7.91
N SER A 507 23.14 15.10 7.99
CA SER A 507 24.39 15.53 8.63
C SER A 507 25.58 14.90 7.93
N ALA A 508 26.62 15.70 7.67
CA ALA A 508 27.92 15.27 7.18
C ALA A 508 29.02 15.68 8.19
N LEU A 509 29.77 14.69 8.69
CA LEU A 509 30.77 14.82 9.72
C LEU A 509 32.16 14.43 9.18
N GLY A 510 33.20 15.05 9.65
CA GLY A 510 34.59 14.68 9.37
C GLY A 510 35.38 15.72 8.61
N GLU A 511 34.75 16.45 7.68
CA GLU A 511 35.39 17.46 6.85
C GLU A 511 34.63 18.80 6.86
N LEU A 512 35.27 19.86 6.41
CA LEU A 512 34.64 21.15 6.12
C LEU A 512 33.86 21.06 4.81
N THR A 513 32.94 22.00 4.57
CA THR A 513 32.04 21.98 3.41
C THR A 513 32.80 21.98 2.10
N ASP A 514 33.87 22.80 1.97
CA ASP A 514 34.74 22.87 0.80
C ASP A 514 35.50 21.57 0.50
N LYS A 515 35.74 20.73 1.51
CA LYS A 515 36.41 19.44 1.39
C LYS A 515 35.43 18.29 1.03
N ILE A 516 34.17 18.46 1.35
CA ILE A 516 33.16 17.46 0.98
C ILE A 516 32.81 17.64 -0.51
N PRO A 517 32.90 16.56 -1.33
CA PRO A 517 32.55 16.63 -2.75
C PRO A 517 31.18 17.23 -2.97
N ALA A 518 31.00 18.13 -3.94
CA ALA A 518 29.75 18.86 -4.18
C ALA A 518 28.54 17.91 -4.32
N ASN A 519 28.69 16.75 -4.96
CA ASN A 519 27.62 15.75 -5.10
C ASN A 519 27.31 14.95 -3.83
N LYS A 520 28.05 15.17 -2.73
CA LYS A 520 27.82 14.55 -1.40
C LYS A 520 27.37 15.56 -0.34
N ARG A 521 27.36 16.88 -0.67
CA ARG A 521 26.78 17.91 0.18
C ARG A 521 25.27 17.82 0.20
N PHE A 522 24.64 18.46 1.17
CA PHE A 522 23.19 18.59 1.22
C PHE A 522 22.72 19.82 0.45
N TYR A 523 21.59 19.67 -0.23
CA TYR A 523 20.89 20.71 -0.97
C TYR A 523 19.40 20.58 -0.68
N ALA A 524 18.67 21.70 -0.73
CA ALA A 524 17.21 21.73 -0.60
C ALA A 524 16.57 22.67 -1.65
N GLY A 525 15.28 22.49 -1.89
CA GLY A 525 14.51 23.13 -2.95
C GLY A 525 14.13 22.16 -4.05
N GLY A 526 13.04 22.46 -4.76
CA GLY A 526 12.51 21.65 -5.84
C GLY A 526 11.38 20.68 -5.45
N GLY A 527 10.83 20.01 -6.44
CA GLY A 527 9.61 19.20 -6.33
C GLY A 527 9.66 18.01 -5.36
N GLY A 528 10.84 17.49 -5.05
CA GLY A 528 11.08 16.40 -4.09
C GLY A 528 11.55 16.84 -2.71
N SER A 529 11.75 18.16 -2.52
CA SER A 529 12.28 18.79 -1.32
C SER A 529 11.31 19.87 -0.82
N ILE A 530 11.60 21.13 -1.03
CA ILE A 530 10.76 22.28 -0.64
C ILE A 530 10.12 22.83 -1.92
N ARG A 531 8.89 22.44 -2.20
CA ARG A 531 8.14 22.90 -3.38
C ARG A 531 7.95 24.42 -3.32
N GLY A 532 8.06 25.09 -4.45
CA GLY A 532 7.95 26.56 -4.54
C GLY A 532 9.28 27.26 -4.69
N TYR A 533 10.38 26.61 -4.34
CA TYR A 533 11.74 27.05 -4.63
C TYR A 533 12.33 26.25 -5.79
N GLU A 534 13.28 26.84 -6.51
CA GLU A 534 14.03 26.15 -7.56
C GLU A 534 14.85 24.97 -7.01
N PHE A 535 15.21 24.07 -7.89
CA PHE A 535 16.00 22.88 -7.54
C PHE A 535 17.33 23.29 -6.91
N GLN A 536 17.62 22.78 -5.71
CA GLN A 536 18.84 23.04 -4.92
C GLN A 536 19.02 24.48 -4.40
N SER A 537 18.10 25.40 -4.63
CA SER A 537 18.28 26.83 -4.35
C SER A 537 18.13 27.23 -2.87
N VAL A 538 17.62 26.34 -1.98
CA VAL A 538 17.45 26.67 -0.56
C VAL A 538 18.70 26.30 0.22
N GLY A 539 19.42 27.32 0.72
CA GLY A 539 20.65 27.17 1.49
C GLY A 539 21.64 28.27 1.16
N PRO A 540 22.93 28.09 1.52
CA PRO A 540 24.00 29.00 1.16
C PRO A 540 24.16 29.12 -0.36
N LEU A 541 24.28 30.34 -0.84
CA LEU A 541 24.54 30.70 -2.24
C LEU A 541 25.86 31.45 -2.36
N ASP A 542 26.48 31.35 -3.52
CA ASP A 542 27.66 32.15 -3.86
C ASP A 542 27.30 33.58 -4.31
N ALA A 543 28.27 34.32 -4.79
CA ALA A 543 28.10 35.71 -5.28
C ALA A 543 27.33 35.80 -6.61
N SER A 544 27.12 34.65 -7.29
CA SER A 544 26.38 34.52 -8.55
C SER A 544 24.96 33.95 -8.33
N ASP A 545 24.56 33.76 -7.06
CA ASP A 545 23.35 33.10 -6.62
C ASP A 545 23.33 31.58 -6.92
N ASP A 546 24.48 30.94 -7.18
CA ASP A 546 24.61 29.52 -7.41
C ASP A 546 24.68 28.75 -6.07
N PRO A 547 24.05 27.57 -5.93
CA PRO A 547 23.96 26.83 -4.67
C PRO A 547 25.31 26.21 -4.26
N LEU A 548 25.82 26.55 -3.08
CA LEU A 548 27.04 25.97 -2.51
C LEU A 548 26.82 24.62 -1.82
N GLY A 549 25.56 24.33 -1.42
CA GLY A 549 25.24 23.20 -0.56
C GLY A 549 25.77 23.38 0.87
N GLY A 550 25.58 22.38 1.71
CA GLY A 550 26.01 22.42 3.11
C GLY A 550 26.22 21.06 3.73
N ARG A 551 26.66 21.05 5.01
CA ARG A 551 26.93 19.83 5.76
C ARG A 551 25.73 19.30 6.52
N SER A 552 24.69 20.10 6.72
CA SER A 552 23.47 19.59 7.31
C SER A 552 22.21 20.18 6.64
N LEU A 553 21.10 19.46 6.88
CA LEU A 553 19.81 19.72 6.26
C LEU A 553 18.71 19.47 7.28
N LEU A 554 17.71 20.33 7.29
CA LEU A 554 16.42 20.07 7.92
C LEU A 554 15.30 20.44 6.95
N GLU A 555 14.43 19.45 6.66
CA GLU A 555 13.21 19.63 5.88
C GLU A 555 12.01 19.15 6.67
N VAL A 556 10.90 19.86 6.54
CA VAL A 556 9.58 19.47 7.06
C VAL A 556 8.52 19.71 6.00
N GLY A 557 7.46 18.94 6.01
CA GLY A 557 6.32 19.15 5.12
C GLY A 557 5.05 18.58 5.73
N ALA A 558 3.93 19.23 5.43
CA ALA A 558 2.61 18.78 5.83
C ALA A 558 1.62 18.90 4.66
N GLU A 559 0.77 17.90 4.49
CA GLU A 559 -0.29 17.85 3.48
C GLU A 559 -1.61 17.45 4.12
N LEU A 560 -2.71 18.08 3.71
CA LEU A 560 -4.04 17.57 3.92
C LEU A 560 -4.58 17.00 2.60
N ARG A 561 -4.66 15.69 2.51
CA ARG A 561 -5.15 14.99 1.32
C ARG A 561 -6.65 14.82 1.42
N ILE A 562 -7.38 15.43 0.50
CA ILE A 562 -8.85 15.46 0.48
C ILE A 562 -9.32 14.72 -0.77
N ARG A 563 -10.03 13.61 -0.61
CA ARG A 563 -10.66 12.87 -1.71
C ARG A 563 -12.02 13.49 -2.01
N ALA A 564 -12.05 14.44 -2.95
CA ALA A 564 -13.28 15.19 -3.29
C ALA A 564 -14.30 14.31 -4.03
N THR A 565 -13.82 13.44 -4.94
CA THR A 565 -14.60 12.41 -5.64
C THR A 565 -13.79 11.10 -5.66
N GLU A 566 -14.33 10.04 -6.22
CA GLU A 566 -13.59 8.77 -6.40
C GLU A 566 -12.31 8.94 -7.23
N SER A 567 -12.34 9.84 -8.21
CA SER A 567 -11.24 10.06 -9.16
C SER A 567 -10.47 11.36 -8.95
N ILE A 568 -10.94 12.30 -8.11
CA ILE A 568 -10.30 13.60 -7.92
C ILE A 568 -10.02 13.85 -6.44
N GLY A 569 -8.78 14.26 -6.14
CA GLY A 569 -8.35 14.74 -4.83
C GLY A 569 -7.77 16.14 -4.89
N LEU A 570 -7.85 16.85 -3.77
CA LEU A 570 -7.21 18.14 -3.51
C LEU A 570 -6.20 17.98 -2.38
N VAL A 571 -5.06 18.67 -2.50
CA VAL A 571 -3.97 18.56 -1.51
C VAL A 571 -3.37 19.93 -1.24
N PRO A 572 -3.94 20.73 -0.32
CA PRO A 572 -3.20 21.85 0.24
C PRO A 572 -2.00 21.35 1.03
N PHE A 573 -0.88 22.06 0.92
CA PHE A 573 0.37 21.68 1.58
C PHE A 573 1.22 22.89 1.98
N VAL A 574 2.11 22.62 2.94
CA VAL A 574 3.17 23.54 3.38
C VAL A 574 4.45 22.73 3.48
N ASP A 575 5.52 23.23 2.87
CA ASP A 575 6.88 22.69 2.99
C ASP A 575 7.80 23.76 3.58
N GLY A 576 8.82 23.33 4.31
CA GLY A 576 9.83 24.24 4.82
C GLY A 576 11.16 23.54 5.06
N GLY A 577 12.25 24.29 5.08
CA GLY A 577 13.57 23.75 5.37
C GLY A 577 14.70 24.74 5.18
N ALA A 578 15.88 24.26 5.52
CA ALA A 578 17.15 24.98 5.33
C ALA A 578 18.31 23.98 5.22
N VAL A 579 19.36 24.43 4.57
CA VAL A 579 20.67 23.80 4.50
C VAL A 579 21.68 24.67 5.24
N TYR A 580 22.54 24.06 6.04
CA TYR A 580 23.48 24.75 6.91
C TYR A 580 24.91 24.36 6.59
N ASP A 581 25.84 25.32 6.74
CA ASP A 581 27.27 25.05 6.60
C ASP A 581 27.83 24.21 7.79
N SER A 582 27.21 24.29 8.95
CA SER A 582 27.54 23.45 10.11
C SER A 582 27.11 22.00 9.90
N SER A 583 27.75 21.07 10.62
CA SER A 583 27.44 19.62 10.54
C SER A 583 26.13 19.21 11.21
N TYR A 584 25.43 20.12 11.84
CA TYR A 584 24.10 19.97 12.42
C TYR A 584 23.25 21.22 12.15
N PRO A 585 21.92 21.13 12.13
CA PRO A 585 21.05 22.28 11.99
C PRO A 585 21.23 23.25 13.16
N ASP A 586 21.91 24.37 12.95
CA ASP A 586 22.22 25.40 13.95
C ASP A 586 21.26 26.60 13.88
N PHE A 587 20.39 26.64 12.86
CA PHE A 587 19.42 27.69 12.61
C PHE A 587 20.04 29.09 12.36
N GLU A 588 21.31 29.15 11.98
CA GLU A 588 21.94 30.38 11.54
C GLU A 588 21.44 30.77 10.13
N GLU A 589 21.22 29.80 9.25
CA GLU A 589 20.58 30.01 7.95
C GLU A 589 19.06 30.16 8.05
N ALA A 590 18.51 31.04 7.20
CA ALA A 590 17.08 31.30 7.20
C ALA A 590 16.27 30.07 6.78
N PHE A 591 15.38 29.60 7.66
CA PHE A 591 14.43 28.54 7.34
C PHE A 591 13.39 29.08 6.34
N ARG A 592 13.32 28.50 5.14
CA ARG A 592 12.45 28.93 4.04
C ARG A 592 11.15 28.13 4.01
N TRP A 593 10.04 28.84 3.91
CA TRP A 593 8.71 28.24 3.84
C TRP A 593 8.08 28.43 2.47
N ALA A 594 7.29 27.46 2.04
CA ALA A 594 6.46 27.53 0.86
C ALA A 594 5.09 26.90 1.13
N ALA A 595 4.07 27.38 0.44
CA ALA A 595 2.74 26.82 0.51
C ALA A 595 2.19 26.57 -0.91
N GLY A 596 1.30 25.62 -1.05
CA GLY A 596 0.76 25.28 -2.35
C GLY A 596 -0.52 24.47 -2.31
N LEU A 597 -1.03 24.21 -3.51
CA LEU A 597 -2.22 23.40 -3.73
C LEU A 597 -1.94 22.38 -4.83
N GLY A 598 -2.28 21.14 -4.57
CA GLY A 598 -2.18 20.05 -5.51
C GLY A 598 -3.53 19.50 -5.94
N ILE A 599 -3.61 19.05 -7.17
CA ILE A 599 -4.72 18.24 -7.69
C ILE A 599 -4.18 16.83 -7.95
N ARG A 600 -4.97 15.83 -7.59
CA ARG A 600 -4.70 14.41 -7.83
C ARG A 600 -5.81 13.85 -8.69
N TYR A 601 -5.44 13.15 -9.76
CA TYR A 601 -6.37 12.34 -10.53
C TYR A 601 -6.03 10.86 -10.33
N PHE A 602 -6.92 10.13 -9.66
CA PHE A 602 -6.72 8.71 -9.34
C PHE A 602 -7.08 7.86 -10.56
N ALA A 603 -6.08 7.50 -11.34
CA ALA A 603 -6.22 6.52 -12.42
C ALA A 603 -5.99 5.09 -11.89
N GLY A 604 -6.43 4.06 -12.63
CA GLY A 604 -6.28 2.66 -12.22
C GLY A 604 -4.83 2.18 -12.00
N PHE A 605 -3.84 2.91 -12.51
CA PHE A 605 -2.41 2.65 -12.40
C PHE A 605 -1.69 3.56 -11.38
N GLY A 606 -2.40 4.47 -10.69
CA GLY A 606 -1.85 5.40 -9.71
C GLY A 606 -2.29 6.85 -9.92
N PRO A 607 -2.08 7.74 -8.94
CA PRO A 607 -2.48 9.14 -9.04
C PRO A 607 -1.57 9.94 -9.98
N LEU A 608 -2.17 10.69 -10.89
CA LEU A 608 -1.53 11.82 -11.57
C LEU A 608 -1.55 13.03 -10.64
N ARG A 609 -0.45 13.73 -10.55
CA ARG A 609 -0.23 14.85 -9.66
C ARG A 609 0.04 16.14 -10.45
N LEU A 610 -0.66 17.19 -10.08
CA LEU A 610 -0.40 18.56 -10.51
C LEU A 610 -0.34 19.44 -9.26
N ASP A 611 0.84 20.02 -8.96
CA ASP A 611 1.02 20.92 -7.82
C ASP A 611 1.47 22.31 -8.31
N ILE A 612 0.93 23.34 -7.68
CA ILE A 612 1.43 24.71 -7.76
C ILE A 612 1.87 25.15 -6.36
N ALA A 613 3.04 25.74 -6.25
CA ALA A 613 3.63 26.17 -4.98
C ALA A 613 4.23 27.58 -5.09
N LEU A 614 4.11 28.33 -4.01
CA LEU A 614 4.58 29.72 -3.89
C LEU A 614 5.58 29.78 -2.74
N PRO A 615 6.77 30.39 -2.93
CA PRO A 615 7.67 30.70 -1.83
C PRO A 615 7.06 31.78 -0.94
N LEU A 616 7.01 31.52 0.39
CA LEU A 616 6.50 32.51 1.37
C LEU A 616 7.57 33.50 1.78
N ASP A 617 8.84 33.07 1.76
CA ASP A 617 10.02 33.87 2.10
C ASP A 617 10.86 34.15 0.84
N LYS A 618 10.22 34.72 -0.19
CA LYS A 618 10.81 34.95 -1.51
C LYS A 618 12.00 35.89 -1.46
N ARG A 619 13.14 35.46 -2.03
CA ARG A 619 14.33 36.30 -2.26
C ARG A 619 14.17 37.04 -3.57
N LYS A 620 14.30 38.37 -3.51
CA LYS A 620 14.15 39.22 -4.69
C LYS A 620 15.32 39.00 -5.65
N GLY A 621 15.02 38.64 -6.89
CA GLY A 621 16.00 38.37 -7.94
C GLY A 621 16.56 36.97 -7.98
N VAL A 622 16.28 36.15 -6.95
CA VAL A 622 16.73 34.74 -6.83
C VAL A 622 15.57 33.77 -7.07
N ASP A 623 14.46 33.96 -6.36
CA ASP A 623 13.34 32.99 -6.40
C ASP A 623 12.27 33.42 -7.40
N ASP A 624 11.68 32.48 -8.11
CA ASP A 624 10.52 32.68 -8.97
C ASP A 624 9.25 33.01 -8.17
N ASP A 625 8.21 33.50 -8.84
CA ASP A 625 6.92 33.77 -8.20
C ASP A 625 6.18 32.49 -7.79
N PHE A 626 6.33 31.43 -8.55
CA PHE A 626 5.72 30.13 -8.30
C PHE A 626 6.47 29.02 -9.05
N GLN A 627 6.28 27.79 -8.57
CA GLN A 627 6.75 26.58 -9.24
C GLN A 627 5.58 25.65 -9.54
N LEU A 628 5.64 24.95 -10.68
CA LEU A 628 4.65 23.99 -11.14
C LEU A 628 5.28 22.61 -11.29
N TYR A 629 4.59 21.58 -10.78
CA TYR A 629 5.05 20.20 -10.84
C TYR A 629 3.96 19.29 -11.39
N VAL A 630 4.30 18.48 -12.40
CA VAL A 630 3.43 17.45 -12.96
C VAL A 630 4.16 16.10 -12.84
N SER A 631 3.60 15.16 -12.14
CA SER A 631 4.25 13.87 -11.91
C SER A 631 3.26 12.74 -11.60
N PHE A 632 3.81 11.54 -11.47
CA PHE A 632 3.12 10.33 -11.08
C PHE A 632 3.35 10.04 -9.58
N GLY A 633 2.33 9.64 -8.84
CA GLY A 633 2.44 9.25 -7.43
C GLY A 633 2.18 10.38 -6.43
N GLN A 634 2.47 10.14 -5.15
CA GLN A 634 2.38 11.11 -4.07
C GLN A 634 3.73 11.80 -3.86
N ALA A 635 3.74 12.94 -3.13
CA ALA A 635 4.98 13.69 -2.86
C ALA A 635 5.93 12.91 -1.95
N PHE A 636 5.41 12.09 -1.06
CA PHE A 636 6.13 11.27 -0.08
C PHE A 636 5.21 10.20 0.50
#